data_4b83a910d307ec7ec4862ac635266328
#
_entry.id   4b83a910d307ec7ec4862ac635266328
#
_cell.length_a   1.000
_cell.length_b   1.000
_cell.length_c   1.000
_cell.angle_alpha   90.00
_cell.angle_beta   90.00
_cell.angle_gamma   90.00
#
_symmetry.space_group_name_H-M   'P 1'
#
loop_
_entity.id
_entity.type
_entity.pdbx_description
1 polymer ?
#
loop_
_entity_poly.entity_id
_entity_poly.type
_entity_poly.pdbx_seq_one_letter_code
_entity_poly.pdbx_strand_id
1 'polypeptide(L)'
;MKSFSIKFAKIAIVFCLFFSSLMPFLNGLGCDFSFYYEDGKIINHGVCRAGVLDVVISNKESGSVVTQRMLWGVLGEAFFGYIISREVVKPPIITDSRTVLFDGTGFIAGRYYLVGGNLLATYIKHPVEMVRLNYLNGNLAFKVAK
;
A
#
# COMPACT_ATOMS: atom_id res chain seq x y z
N MET A 1 -32.28 -3.81 -34.46
CA MET A 1 -32.00 -2.81 -33.40
C MET A 1 -31.66 -3.41 -32.03
N LYS A 2 -32.21 -4.54 -31.57
CA LYS A 2 -31.91 -5.14 -30.25
C LYS A 2 -30.43 -5.57 -30.03
N SER A 3 -29.73 -6.07 -31.06
CA SER A 3 -28.34 -6.56 -30.97
C SER A 3 -27.31 -5.44 -30.71
N PHE A 4 -27.55 -4.25 -31.25
CA PHE A 4 -26.65 -3.10 -31.05
C PHE A 4 -26.71 -2.57 -29.62
N SER A 5 -27.90 -2.54 -29.03
CA SER A 5 -28.10 -2.11 -27.63
C SER A 5 -27.38 -3.00 -26.62
N ILE A 6 -27.39 -4.34 -26.85
CA ILE A 6 -26.73 -5.31 -25.94
C ILE A 6 -25.19 -5.16 -26.00
N LYS A 7 -24.62 -4.94 -27.18
CA LYS A 7 -23.17 -4.71 -27.32
C LYS A 7 -22.73 -3.43 -26.64
N PHE A 8 -23.49 -2.37 -26.79
CA PHE A 8 -23.20 -1.08 -26.16
C PHE A 8 -23.29 -1.18 -24.62
N ALA A 9 -24.30 -1.87 -24.08
CA ALA A 9 -24.43 -2.09 -22.64
C ALA A 9 -23.25 -2.88 -22.08
N LYS A 10 -22.77 -3.92 -22.76
CA LYS A 10 -21.58 -4.69 -22.32
C LYS A 10 -20.32 -3.83 -22.27
N ILE A 11 -20.10 -3.00 -23.30
CA ILE A 11 -18.95 -2.09 -23.34
C ILE A 11 -19.04 -1.07 -22.20
N ALA A 12 -20.20 -0.50 -21.95
CA ALA A 12 -20.40 0.44 -20.85
C ALA A 12 -20.13 -0.18 -19.49
N ILE A 13 -20.57 -1.43 -19.25
CA ILE A 13 -20.31 -2.15 -18.01
C ILE A 13 -18.81 -2.38 -17.82
N VAL A 14 -18.09 -2.86 -18.85
CA VAL A 14 -16.64 -3.07 -18.79
C VAL A 14 -15.91 -1.76 -18.49
N PHE A 15 -16.34 -0.67 -19.12
CA PHE A 15 -15.77 0.65 -18.90
C PHE A 15 -16.02 1.15 -17.46
N CYS A 16 -17.23 0.99 -16.93
CA CYS A 16 -17.54 1.33 -15.54
C CYS A 16 -16.72 0.50 -14.54
N LEU A 17 -16.56 -0.80 -14.76
CA LEU A 17 -15.74 -1.66 -13.91
C LEU A 17 -14.27 -1.25 -13.94
N PHE A 18 -13.73 -0.93 -15.12
CA PHE A 18 -12.37 -0.46 -15.27
C PHE A 18 -12.13 0.86 -14.53
N PHE A 19 -13.01 1.85 -14.73
CA PHE A 19 -12.92 3.12 -14.01
C PHE A 19 -13.08 2.97 -12.49
N SER A 20 -13.99 2.10 -12.05
CA SER A 20 -14.18 1.82 -10.62
C SER A 20 -12.91 1.23 -9.98
N SER A 21 -12.19 0.37 -10.69
CA SER A 21 -10.94 -0.22 -10.20
C SER A 21 -9.78 0.78 -10.14
N LEU A 22 -9.81 1.85 -10.94
CA LEU A 22 -8.80 2.92 -10.91
C LEU A 22 -9.05 3.98 -9.84
N MET A 23 -10.30 4.10 -9.34
CA MET A 23 -10.68 5.14 -8.36
C MET A 23 -9.79 5.18 -7.11
N PRO A 24 -9.39 4.05 -6.49
CA PRO A 24 -8.49 4.10 -5.35
C PRO A 24 -7.16 4.77 -5.67
N PHE A 25 -6.57 4.47 -6.83
CA PHE A 25 -5.29 5.03 -7.26
C PHE A 25 -5.41 6.50 -7.65
N LEU A 26 -6.51 6.91 -8.31
CA LEU A 26 -6.79 8.32 -8.58
C LEU A 26 -6.91 9.13 -7.28
N ASN A 27 -7.58 8.58 -6.26
CA ASN A 27 -7.63 9.20 -4.94
C ASN A 27 -6.25 9.22 -4.27
N GLY A 28 -5.46 8.17 -4.45
CA GLY A 28 -4.10 8.04 -3.96
C GLY A 28 -3.12 9.06 -4.52
N LEU A 29 -3.39 9.67 -5.71
CA LEU A 29 -2.58 10.76 -6.24
C LEU A 29 -2.48 11.96 -5.30
N GLY A 30 -3.45 12.12 -4.39
CA GLY A 30 -3.41 13.15 -3.35
C GLY A 30 -2.54 12.81 -2.15
N CYS A 31 -1.80 11.72 -2.18
CA CYS A 31 -0.92 11.38 -1.07
C CYS A 31 0.28 12.34 -0.99
N ASP A 32 0.50 12.81 0.22
CA ASP A 32 1.70 13.54 0.62
C ASP A 32 1.93 13.24 2.11
N PHE A 33 2.53 12.08 2.39
CA PHE A 33 2.77 11.64 3.76
C PHE A 33 4.11 10.91 3.90
N SER A 34 4.60 10.89 5.14
CA SER A 34 5.69 10.03 5.56
C SER A 34 5.27 9.21 6.77
N PHE A 35 5.76 7.99 6.86
CA PHE A 35 5.54 7.14 8.02
C PHE A 35 6.83 6.49 8.49
N TYR A 36 6.84 6.16 9.77
CA TYR A 36 7.87 5.37 10.41
C TYR A 36 7.21 4.25 11.21
N TYR A 37 7.75 3.06 11.05
CA TYR A 37 7.36 1.89 11.81
C TYR A 37 8.60 1.16 12.28
N GLU A 38 8.64 0.84 13.55
CA GLU A 38 9.70 0.05 14.15
C GLU A 38 9.07 -1.03 15.03
N ASP A 39 9.37 -2.26 14.69
CA ASP A 39 9.18 -3.44 15.52
C ASP A 39 10.57 -3.99 15.85
N GLY A 40 10.81 -4.55 17.04
CA GLY A 40 12.14 -4.91 17.55
C GLY A 40 13.16 -5.40 16.51
N LYS A 41 12.69 -6.00 15.41
CA LYS A 41 13.49 -6.59 14.34
C LYS A 41 13.52 -5.79 13.04
N ILE A 42 12.47 -5.04 12.74
CA ILE A 42 12.24 -4.41 11.44
C ILE A 42 12.02 -2.91 11.63
N ILE A 43 12.65 -2.13 10.75
CA ILE A 43 12.40 -0.70 10.61
C ILE A 43 11.86 -0.47 9.20
N ASN A 44 10.71 0.19 9.10
CA ASN A 44 10.12 0.64 7.84
C ASN A 44 9.99 2.16 7.85
N HIS A 45 10.54 2.79 6.84
CA HIS A 45 10.36 4.20 6.58
C HIS A 45 9.77 4.38 5.18
N GLY A 46 8.64 5.06 5.08
CA GLY A 46 7.97 5.28 3.81
C GLY A 46 7.66 6.74 3.57
N VAL A 47 7.70 7.13 2.30
CA VAL A 47 7.31 8.47 1.82
C VAL A 47 6.41 8.31 0.61
N CYS A 48 5.21 8.87 0.69
CA CYS A 48 4.26 8.91 -0.43
C CYS A 48 4.18 10.32 -1.01
N ARG A 49 4.29 10.42 -2.33
CA ARG A 49 4.06 11.66 -3.07
C ARG A 49 3.38 11.36 -4.40
N ALA A 50 2.33 12.11 -4.71
CA ALA A 50 1.61 12.03 -5.98
C ALA A 50 1.27 10.58 -6.41
N GLY A 51 0.77 9.77 -5.49
CA GLY A 51 0.36 8.39 -5.74
C GLY A 51 1.48 7.35 -5.78
N VAL A 52 2.72 7.74 -5.51
CA VAL A 52 3.87 6.83 -5.45
C VAL A 52 4.39 6.76 -4.01
N LEU A 53 4.41 5.55 -3.45
CA LEU A 53 4.95 5.26 -2.13
C LEU A 53 6.30 4.55 -2.28
N ASP A 54 7.34 5.21 -1.80
CA ASP A 54 8.69 4.65 -1.66
C ASP A 54 8.90 4.19 -0.22
N VAL A 55 9.26 2.92 -0.02
CA VAL A 55 9.48 2.31 1.30
C VAL A 55 10.88 1.75 1.40
N VAL A 56 11.58 2.09 2.46
CA VAL A 56 12.86 1.48 2.85
C VAL A 56 12.59 0.56 4.04
N ILE A 57 12.99 -0.69 3.89
CA ILE A 57 12.78 -1.75 4.86
C ILE A 57 14.14 -2.25 5.31
N SER A 58 14.42 -2.12 6.60
CA SER A 58 15.66 -2.57 7.21
C SER A 58 15.39 -3.63 8.24
N ASN A 59 16.03 -4.79 8.10
CA ASN A 59 15.98 -5.85 9.11
C ASN A 59 17.24 -5.76 9.99
N LYS A 60 17.05 -5.54 11.28
CA LYS A 60 18.15 -5.37 12.25
C LYS A 60 18.91 -6.66 12.51
N GLU A 61 18.24 -7.82 12.44
CA GLU A 61 18.85 -9.12 12.72
C GLU A 61 19.71 -9.59 11.55
N SER A 62 19.16 -9.53 10.35
CA SER A 62 19.90 -9.97 9.14
C SER A 62 20.76 -8.86 8.53
N GLY A 63 20.61 -7.62 8.97
CA GLY A 63 21.29 -6.45 8.41
C GLY A 63 20.88 -6.14 6.96
N SER A 64 19.82 -6.77 6.46
CA SER A 64 19.34 -6.55 5.09
C SER A 64 18.60 -5.22 4.96
N VAL A 65 18.73 -4.61 3.78
CA VAL A 65 18.00 -3.39 3.41
C VAL A 65 17.37 -3.59 2.05
N VAL A 66 16.08 -3.38 1.97
CA VAL A 66 15.29 -3.49 0.75
C VAL A 66 14.56 -2.18 0.51
N THR A 67 14.58 -1.69 -0.71
CA THR A 67 13.74 -0.58 -1.16
C THR A 67 12.61 -1.10 -2.03
N GLN A 68 11.42 -0.56 -1.82
CA GLN A 68 10.25 -0.88 -2.64
C GLN A 68 9.58 0.41 -3.09
N ARG A 69 9.16 0.41 -4.34
CA ARG A 69 8.32 1.47 -4.92
C ARG A 69 6.99 0.88 -5.32
N MET A 70 5.90 1.54 -4.93
CA MET A 70 4.56 1.07 -5.24
C MET A 70 3.62 2.20 -5.61
N LEU A 71 2.62 1.90 -6.44
CA LEU A 71 1.46 2.76 -6.64
C LEU A 71 0.58 2.67 -5.39
N TRP A 72 0.21 3.83 -4.87
CA TRP A 72 -0.61 3.96 -3.68
C TRP A 72 -2.05 4.30 -4.04
N GLY A 73 -2.99 3.61 -3.43
CA GLY A 73 -4.41 3.85 -3.62
C GLY A 73 -5.18 3.82 -2.30
N VAL A 74 -6.23 4.63 -2.21
CA VAL A 74 -7.09 4.71 -1.01
C VAL A 74 -8.55 4.79 -1.45
N LEU A 75 -9.40 3.98 -0.81
CA LEU A 75 -10.84 4.02 -0.99
C LEU A 75 -11.56 3.79 0.35
N GLY A 76 -12.21 4.83 0.87
CA GLY A 76 -12.77 4.78 2.22
C GLY A 76 -11.69 4.51 3.27
N GLU A 77 -11.84 3.45 4.05
CA GLU A 77 -10.87 2.97 5.05
C GLU A 77 -9.88 1.94 4.48
N ALA A 78 -10.00 1.59 3.20
CA ALA A 78 -9.11 0.63 2.56
C ALA A 78 -7.95 1.33 1.86
N PHE A 79 -6.76 0.76 1.96
CA PHE A 79 -5.61 1.14 1.17
C PHE A 79 -5.16 0.00 0.27
N PHE A 80 -4.51 0.37 -0.81
CA PHE A 80 -4.01 -0.53 -1.84
C PHE A 80 -2.60 -0.10 -2.24
N GLY A 81 -1.72 -1.07 -2.42
CA GLY A 81 -0.39 -0.86 -2.94
C GLY A 81 -0.10 -1.85 -4.06
N TYR A 82 0.34 -1.35 -5.21
CA TYR A 82 0.85 -2.20 -6.29
C TYR A 82 2.34 -1.97 -6.44
N ILE A 83 3.14 -3.01 -6.15
CA ILE A 83 4.60 -2.93 -6.19
C ILE A 83 5.07 -2.84 -7.63
N ILE A 84 5.72 -1.73 -7.98
CA ILE A 84 6.28 -1.46 -9.31
C ILE A 84 7.71 -1.96 -9.40
N SER A 85 8.49 -1.73 -8.34
CA SER A 85 9.89 -2.14 -8.27
C SER A 85 10.30 -2.51 -6.86
N ARG A 86 11.24 -3.43 -6.78
CA ARG A 86 11.89 -3.85 -5.54
C ARG A 86 13.39 -4.03 -5.79
N GLU A 87 14.19 -3.46 -4.94
CA GLU A 87 15.64 -3.53 -5.02
C GLU A 87 16.21 -3.96 -3.66
N VAL A 88 17.08 -4.95 -3.67
CA VAL A 88 17.84 -5.36 -2.48
C VAL A 88 19.12 -4.54 -2.44
N VAL A 89 19.12 -3.50 -1.61
CA VAL A 89 20.30 -2.60 -1.45
C VAL A 89 21.40 -3.29 -0.67
N LYS A 90 21.02 -4.07 0.35
CA LYS A 90 21.97 -4.85 1.16
C LYS A 90 21.37 -6.25 1.39
N PRO A 91 22.05 -7.32 0.93
CA PRO A 91 21.56 -8.66 1.13
C PRO A 91 21.66 -9.07 2.61
N PRO A 92 20.86 -10.04 3.06
CA PRO A 92 20.90 -10.56 4.43
C PRO A 92 22.22 -11.28 4.70
N ILE A 93 22.78 -11.07 5.87
CA ILE A 93 23.97 -11.78 6.36
C ILE A 93 23.58 -13.19 6.82
N ILE A 94 22.35 -13.35 7.31
CA ILE A 94 21.79 -14.62 7.77
C ILE A 94 20.52 -14.87 6.96
N THR A 95 20.41 -16.07 6.39
CA THR A 95 19.24 -16.47 5.61
C THR A 95 18.10 -16.85 6.58
N ASP A 96 17.47 -15.89 7.22
CA ASP A 96 16.24 -16.11 7.95
C ASP A 96 15.07 -15.61 7.10
N SER A 97 14.17 -16.54 6.79
CA SER A 97 13.04 -16.38 5.88
C SER A 97 11.85 -15.63 6.49
N ARG A 98 12.00 -14.96 7.61
CA ARG A 98 10.90 -14.19 8.21
C ARG A 98 10.76 -12.83 7.54
N THR A 99 9.76 -12.77 6.87
CA THR A 99 9.25 -11.83 5.91
C THR A 99 8.90 -10.49 6.51
N VAL A 100 9.36 -9.55 5.86
CA VAL A 100 9.11 -8.13 5.90
C VAL A 100 7.64 -7.80 5.67
N LEU A 101 7.14 -6.79 6.35
CA LEU A 101 5.76 -6.31 6.30
C LEU A 101 5.20 -6.13 4.87
N PHE A 102 6.06 -5.81 3.92
CA PHE A 102 5.74 -5.59 2.52
C PHE A 102 6.35 -6.65 1.59
N ASP A 103 6.73 -7.83 2.13
CA ASP A 103 7.26 -8.92 1.32
C ASP A 103 6.12 -9.66 0.62
N GLY A 104 5.45 -8.98 -0.27
CA GLY A 104 4.33 -9.48 -1.04
C GLY A 104 4.64 -9.49 -2.53
N THR A 105 4.01 -10.40 -3.21
CA THR A 105 3.97 -10.49 -4.66
C THR A 105 3.05 -9.42 -5.23
N GLY A 106 3.60 -8.31 -5.68
CA GLY A 106 2.92 -7.38 -6.57
C GLY A 106 1.78 -6.54 -6.00
N PHE A 107 0.94 -7.04 -5.09
CA PHE A 107 -0.23 -6.32 -4.59
C PHE A 107 -0.38 -6.43 -3.08
N ILE A 108 -0.64 -5.30 -2.43
CA ILE A 108 -0.88 -5.18 -0.99
C ILE A 108 -2.23 -4.50 -0.80
N ALA A 109 -3.05 -5.02 0.10
CA ALA A 109 -4.30 -4.39 0.48
C ALA A 109 -4.49 -4.48 1.99
N GLY A 110 -5.15 -3.49 2.57
CA GLY A 110 -5.44 -3.47 3.99
C GLY A 110 -6.47 -2.41 4.35
N ARG A 111 -6.75 -2.31 5.64
CA ARG A 111 -7.54 -1.23 6.21
C ARG A 111 -6.69 -0.39 7.13
N TYR A 112 -7.02 0.87 7.23
CA TYR A 112 -6.42 1.77 8.19
C TYR A 112 -7.51 2.34 9.11
N TYR A 113 -7.11 2.62 10.34
CA TYR A 113 -7.95 3.27 11.34
C TYR A 113 -7.15 4.36 12.02
N LEU A 114 -7.77 5.51 12.22
CA LEU A 114 -7.19 6.60 12.99
C LEU A 114 -7.64 6.45 14.45
N VAL A 115 -6.74 6.12 15.34
CA VAL A 115 -7.02 5.97 16.77
C VAL A 115 -6.17 6.96 17.54
N GLY A 116 -6.79 8.01 18.13
CA GLY A 116 -6.08 8.97 18.94
C GLY A 116 -4.93 9.71 18.22
N GLY A 117 -5.09 9.97 16.92
CA GLY A 117 -4.06 10.60 16.09
C GLY A 117 -2.97 9.67 15.58
N ASN A 118 -3.02 8.38 15.94
CA ASN A 118 -2.13 7.37 15.40
C ASN A 118 -2.86 6.54 14.33
N LEU A 119 -2.13 6.21 13.28
CA LEU A 119 -2.63 5.31 12.24
C LEU A 119 -2.38 3.87 12.66
N LEU A 120 -3.46 3.10 12.74
CA LEU A 120 -3.40 1.64 12.85
C LEU A 120 -3.71 1.07 11.47
N ALA A 121 -2.76 0.38 10.87
CA ALA A 121 -2.93 -0.31 9.60
C ALA A 121 -3.07 -1.81 9.85
N THR A 122 -4.10 -2.42 9.25
CA THR A 122 -4.29 -3.87 9.23
C THR A 122 -4.06 -4.39 7.82
N TYR A 123 -3.18 -5.36 7.68
CA TYR A 123 -2.93 -6.02 6.41
C TYR A 123 -3.82 -7.24 6.26
N ILE A 124 -4.33 -7.43 5.03
CA ILE A 124 -5.01 -8.67 4.66
C ILE A 124 -3.93 -9.63 4.12
N LYS A 125 -3.20 -10.25 5.04
CA LYS A 125 -2.32 -11.39 4.78
C LYS A 125 -2.74 -12.51 5.73
N HIS A 126 -2.57 -13.75 5.37
CA HIS A 126 -2.79 -14.85 6.30
C HIS A 126 -1.48 -15.21 7.01
N PRO A 127 -1.38 -15.09 8.33
CA PRO A 127 -2.39 -14.52 9.26
C PRO A 127 -2.53 -13.00 9.09
N VAL A 128 -3.66 -12.45 9.54
CA VAL A 128 -3.90 -11.00 9.54
C VAL A 128 -2.90 -10.34 10.49
N GLU A 129 -2.04 -9.50 9.97
CA GLU A 129 -1.09 -8.73 10.76
C GLU A 129 -1.62 -7.32 11.01
N MET A 130 -1.58 -6.90 12.26
CA MET A 130 -1.97 -5.56 12.69
C MET A 130 -0.70 -4.76 13.00
N VAL A 131 -0.53 -3.65 12.29
CA VAL A 131 0.64 -2.79 12.41
C VAL A 131 0.22 -1.44 12.91
N ARG A 132 0.81 -1.02 14.01
CA ARG A 132 0.66 0.33 14.53
C ARG A 132 1.86 1.15 14.07
N LEU A 133 1.62 2.19 13.26
CA LEU A 133 2.69 3.10 12.87
C LEU A 133 3.10 3.96 14.07
N ASN A 134 4.40 4.05 14.31
CA ASN A 134 4.94 4.88 15.38
C ASN A 134 4.78 6.36 15.07
N TYR A 135 4.83 6.69 13.78
CA TYR A 135 4.71 8.05 13.30
C TYR A 135 4.07 8.07 11.92
N LEU A 136 3.09 8.94 11.73
CA LEU A 136 2.53 9.27 10.43
C LEU A 136 2.34 10.79 10.37
N ASN A 137 2.85 11.42 9.32
CA ASN A 137 2.65 12.84 9.05
C ASN A 137 2.23 13.06 7.62
N GLY A 138 1.21 13.89 7.39
CA GLY A 138 0.73 14.27 6.08
C GLY A 138 -0.62 13.65 5.70
N ASN A 139 -0.95 13.73 4.40
CA ASN A 139 -2.22 13.31 3.82
C ASN A 139 -2.10 11.97 3.11
N LEU A 140 -2.95 11.01 3.46
CA LEU A 140 -2.95 9.69 2.81
C LEU A 140 -3.48 9.71 1.37
N ALA A 141 -4.39 10.63 1.06
CA ALA A 141 -5.08 10.74 -0.22
C ALA A 141 -5.83 12.06 -0.32
N PHE A 142 -6.46 12.37 -1.47
CA PHE A 142 -7.37 13.52 -1.59
C PHE A 142 -8.58 13.43 -0.65
N LYS A 143 -9.15 12.21 -0.52
CA LYS A 143 -10.27 11.93 0.39
C LYS A 143 -9.91 10.76 1.29
N VAL A 144 -9.95 10.99 2.59
CA VAL A 144 -9.72 10.01 3.64
C VAL A 144 -11.02 9.86 4.43
N ALA A 145 -11.41 8.64 4.80
CA ALA A 145 -12.52 8.42 5.72
C ALA A 145 -12.19 9.07 7.08
N LYS A 146 -13.13 9.81 7.62
CA LYS A 146 -13.03 10.45 8.94
C LYS A 146 -13.48 9.48 10.01
#